data_bed6603f5239a2a3f2e3082989ab87be
#
_entry.id   bed6603f5239a2a3f2e3082989ab87be
#
_cell.length_a   1.000
_cell.length_b   1.000
_cell.length_c   1.000
_cell.angle_alpha   90.00
_cell.angle_beta   90.00
_cell.angle_gamma   90.00
#
_symmetry.space_group_name_H-M   'P 1'
#
loop_
_entity.id
_entity.type
_entity.pdbx_description
1 polymer ?
#
loop_
_entity_poly.entity_id
_entity_poly.type
_entity_poly.pdbx_seq_one_letter_code
_entity_poly.pdbx_strand_id
1 'polypeptide(L)'
;MDLRLSTSIICLFALLGGAKAQDWTILSDSAKYNVELSGATSSGDAAPSWFVNNRYGLSSTKLNSGYLRASLMRPTEAVDNGSDWKIGYGLDIAVAAKHSSTMILQQAFADAQYKKIRLGLGIKERKSEFKDKELSSGSLCLGTNARPVPQVRFELPEYLNIPGTK
;
A
#
# COMPACT_ATOMS: atom_id res chain seq x y z
N MET A 1 32.52 4.81 -3.80
CA MET A 1 31.32 4.01 -3.50
C MET A 1 30.12 4.93 -3.70
N ASP A 2 29.27 4.97 -4.68
CA ASP A 2 29.17 4.26 -5.96
C ASP A 2 28.37 5.11 -6.95
N LEU A 3 29.08 5.72 -7.85
CA LEU A 3 28.51 6.55 -8.94
C LEU A 3 27.69 5.68 -9.93
N ARG A 4 27.85 4.36 -9.85
CA ARG A 4 27.24 3.42 -10.80
C ARG A 4 25.76 3.11 -10.52
N LEU A 5 25.32 3.19 -9.27
CA LEU A 5 23.90 2.97 -8.93
C LEU A 5 23.04 4.18 -9.32
N SER A 6 23.59 5.38 -9.18
CA SER A 6 22.92 6.63 -9.53
C SER A 6 22.65 6.74 -11.05
N THR A 7 23.60 6.31 -11.88
CA THR A 7 23.43 6.30 -13.33
C THR A 7 22.39 5.31 -13.82
N SER A 8 22.28 4.14 -13.19
CA SER A 8 21.28 3.13 -13.59
C SER A 8 19.85 3.56 -13.28
N ILE A 9 19.63 4.27 -12.16
CA ILE A 9 18.31 4.81 -11.80
C ILE A 9 17.94 5.97 -12.74
N ILE A 10 18.89 6.82 -13.09
CA ILE A 10 18.68 7.93 -14.04
C ILE A 10 18.38 7.40 -15.44
N CYS A 11 19.06 6.34 -15.89
CA CYS A 11 18.76 5.68 -17.17
C CYS A 11 17.39 5.02 -17.20
N LEU A 12 16.92 4.46 -16.09
CA LEU A 12 15.56 3.90 -16.00
C LEU A 12 14.50 5.00 -16.11
N PHE A 13 14.73 6.15 -15.50
CA PHE A 13 13.86 7.33 -15.66
C PHE A 13 13.95 7.96 -17.07
N ALA A 14 15.11 7.93 -17.71
CA ALA A 14 15.29 8.47 -19.07
C ALA A 14 14.64 7.58 -20.13
N LEU A 15 14.56 6.26 -19.93
CA LEU A 15 13.83 5.36 -20.83
C LEU A 15 12.30 5.52 -20.73
N LEU A 16 11.80 6.03 -19.61
CA LEU A 16 10.39 6.42 -19.46
C LEU A 16 10.11 7.82 -20.03
N GLY A 17 11.13 8.63 -20.28
CA GLY A 17 11.04 10.02 -20.79
C GLY A 17 10.93 10.16 -22.31
N GLY A 18 10.92 9.07 -23.07
CA GLY A 18 10.73 9.09 -24.53
C GLY A 18 9.27 9.12 -25.00
N ALA A 19 8.31 9.08 -24.09
CA ALA A 19 6.91 9.31 -24.42
C ALA A 19 6.66 10.83 -24.46
N LYS A 20 6.14 11.31 -25.58
CA LYS A 20 5.61 12.68 -25.82
C LYS A 20 5.01 13.23 -24.52
N ALA A 21 5.10 14.55 -24.33
CA ALA A 21 4.58 15.28 -23.17
C ALA A 21 3.23 14.71 -22.73
N GLN A 22 3.29 13.71 -21.89
CA GLN A 22 2.14 12.99 -21.43
C GLN A 22 1.62 13.82 -20.27
N ASP A 23 0.38 14.20 -20.38
CA ASP A 23 -0.31 14.99 -19.38
C ASP A 23 -0.13 14.32 -18.01
N TRP A 24 0.72 14.88 -17.17
CA TRP A 24 1.00 14.38 -15.81
C TRP A 24 -0.28 14.38 -14.96
N THR A 25 -1.30 15.12 -15.41
CA THR A 25 -2.63 15.12 -14.79
C THR A 25 -3.25 13.71 -14.76
N ILE A 26 -2.99 12.87 -15.79
CA ILE A 26 -3.48 11.50 -15.84
C ILE A 26 -2.93 10.65 -14.68
N LEU A 27 -1.72 10.91 -14.22
CA LEU A 27 -1.12 10.19 -13.10
C LEU A 27 -1.52 10.75 -11.74
N SER A 28 -1.86 12.02 -11.64
CA SER A 28 -2.30 12.66 -10.40
C SER A 28 -3.80 12.56 -10.16
N ASP A 29 -4.58 12.32 -11.21
CA ASP A 29 -6.01 12.13 -11.09
C ASP A 29 -6.34 10.94 -10.20
N SER A 30 -7.34 11.08 -9.34
CA SER A 30 -7.75 10.08 -8.36
C SER A 30 -6.70 9.70 -7.30
N ALA A 31 -5.60 10.43 -7.20
CA ALA A 31 -4.61 10.26 -6.12
C ALA A 31 -5.17 10.86 -4.81
N LYS A 32 -5.03 10.10 -3.73
CA LYS A 32 -5.45 10.50 -2.38
C LYS A 32 -4.23 10.58 -1.49
N TYR A 33 -4.14 11.64 -0.71
CA TYR A 33 -3.13 11.77 0.34
C TYR A 33 -3.81 11.74 1.71
N ASN A 34 -3.09 11.22 2.69
CA ASN A 34 -3.52 11.22 4.08
C ASN A 34 -2.31 11.48 4.98
N VAL A 35 -2.53 12.27 6.03
CA VAL A 35 -1.56 12.48 7.10
C VAL A 35 -2.24 12.14 8.41
N GLU A 36 -1.64 11.28 9.20
CA GLU A 36 -2.16 10.79 10.46
C GLU A 36 -1.12 11.01 11.57
N LEU A 37 -1.54 11.65 12.64
CA LEU A 37 -0.78 11.74 13.89
C LEU A 37 -1.50 10.92 14.95
N SER A 38 -0.80 9.96 15.53
CA SER A 38 -1.34 9.12 16.58
C SER A 38 -0.43 9.12 17.80
N GLY A 39 -1.03 9.14 18.98
CA GLY A 39 -0.35 9.03 20.26
C GLY A 39 -1.15 8.16 21.20
N ALA A 40 -0.46 7.38 22.00
CA ALA A 40 -1.04 6.51 23.00
C ALA A 40 -0.27 6.62 24.31
N THR A 41 -1.01 6.67 25.40
CA THR A 41 -0.47 6.56 26.75
C THR A 41 -1.35 5.61 27.56
N SER A 42 -0.73 4.75 28.33
CA SER A 42 -1.41 3.80 29.21
C SER A 42 -0.66 3.66 30.52
N SER A 43 -1.31 3.12 31.53
CA SER A 43 -0.72 2.77 32.83
C SER A 43 -0.69 1.25 32.99
N GLY A 44 0.30 0.72 33.74
CA GLY A 44 0.52 -0.71 33.91
C GLY A 44 1.83 -1.17 33.32
N ASP A 45 1.97 -2.45 33.00
CA ASP A 45 3.22 -3.03 32.47
C ASP A 45 3.32 -2.95 30.94
N ALA A 46 2.20 -2.94 30.24
CA ALA A 46 2.14 -2.87 28.79
C ALA A 46 0.85 -2.20 28.28
N ALA A 47 0.87 -1.74 27.04
CA ALA A 47 -0.33 -1.25 26.38
C ALA A 47 -1.36 -2.38 26.20
N PRO A 48 -2.68 -2.10 26.32
CA PRO A 48 -3.72 -3.10 26.16
C PRO A 48 -3.69 -3.77 24.80
N SER A 49 -3.86 -5.09 24.76
CA SER A 49 -3.78 -5.88 23.51
C SER A 49 -4.80 -5.46 22.45
N TRP A 50 -6.00 -5.06 22.85
CA TRP A 50 -7.04 -4.59 21.94
C TRP A 50 -6.65 -3.28 21.21
N PHE A 51 -5.79 -2.46 21.82
CA PHE A 51 -5.25 -1.25 21.21
C PHE A 51 -4.12 -1.55 20.22
N VAL A 52 -3.34 -2.61 20.46
CA VAL A 52 -2.17 -2.98 19.66
C VAL A 52 -2.55 -3.78 18.42
N ASN A 53 -3.62 -4.54 18.49
CA ASN A 53 -4.05 -5.45 17.43
C ASN A 53 -4.71 -4.74 16.24
N ASN A 54 -4.70 -5.38 15.07
CA ASN A 54 -5.39 -4.97 13.85
C ASN A 54 -4.93 -3.60 13.27
N ARG A 55 -3.66 -3.27 13.42
CA ARG A 55 -3.07 -2.01 12.92
C ARG A 55 -1.94 -2.24 11.92
N TYR A 56 -1.90 -3.38 11.27
CA TYR A 56 -0.84 -3.76 10.31
C TYR A 56 0.58 -3.56 10.85
N GLY A 57 0.79 -3.85 12.13
CA GLY A 57 2.05 -3.67 12.82
C GLY A 57 2.47 -2.21 13.09
N LEU A 58 1.57 -1.25 12.87
CA LEU A 58 1.77 0.15 13.22
C LEU A 58 1.22 0.42 14.63
N SER A 59 1.78 -0.24 15.61
CA SER A 59 1.41 -0.14 17.02
C SER A 59 2.59 -0.54 17.91
N SER A 60 2.51 -0.24 19.18
CA SER A 60 3.53 -0.57 20.16
C SER A 60 2.91 -1.11 21.45
N THR A 61 3.56 -2.08 22.04
CA THR A 61 3.21 -2.60 23.36
C THR A 61 3.72 -1.70 24.50
N LYS A 62 4.53 -0.68 24.18
CA LYS A 62 5.04 0.26 25.18
C LYS A 62 3.95 1.19 25.68
N LEU A 63 4.01 1.56 26.96
CA LEU A 63 2.99 2.39 27.63
C LEU A 63 2.76 3.75 26.97
N ASN A 64 3.84 4.34 26.45
CA ASN A 64 3.77 5.62 25.74
C ASN A 64 4.37 5.41 24.36
N SER A 65 3.61 5.65 23.34
CA SER A 65 4.05 5.51 21.95
C SER A 65 3.32 6.50 21.05
N GLY A 66 3.87 6.77 19.88
CA GLY A 66 3.23 7.63 18.91
C GLY A 66 3.87 7.51 17.55
N TYR A 67 3.15 7.93 16.51
CA TYR A 67 3.67 7.99 15.16
C TYR A 67 3.05 9.13 14.37
N LEU A 68 3.80 9.59 13.39
CA LEU A 68 3.33 10.43 12.30
C LEU A 68 3.42 9.59 11.02
N ARG A 69 2.29 9.42 10.35
CA ARG A 69 2.15 8.65 9.10
C ARG A 69 1.75 9.58 7.97
N ALA A 70 2.34 9.41 6.81
CA ALA A 70 1.97 10.11 5.61
C ALA A 70 1.81 9.09 4.47
N SER A 71 0.73 9.18 3.73
CA SER A 71 0.45 8.30 2.61
C SER A 71 -0.04 9.06 1.39
N LEU A 72 0.41 8.59 0.22
CA LEU A 72 -0.08 8.97 -1.10
C LEU A 72 -0.47 7.70 -1.82
N MET A 73 -1.74 7.60 -2.22
CA MET A 73 -2.27 6.39 -2.83
C MET A 73 -3.16 6.68 -4.02
N ARG A 74 -2.94 5.97 -5.10
CA ARG A 74 -3.79 5.93 -6.29
C ARG A 74 -4.09 4.47 -6.63
N PRO A 75 -5.12 3.87 -6.04
CA PRO A 75 -5.50 2.50 -6.37
C PRO A 75 -6.07 2.41 -7.79
N THR A 76 -5.81 1.32 -8.48
CA THR A 76 -6.31 1.08 -9.85
C THR A 76 -7.83 1.13 -9.94
N GLU A 77 -8.53 0.78 -8.88
CA GLU A 77 -9.99 0.80 -8.79
C GLU A 77 -10.57 2.23 -8.82
N ALA A 78 -9.78 3.22 -8.42
CA ALA A 78 -10.20 4.62 -8.42
C ALA A 78 -9.96 5.31 -9.78
N VAL A 79 -9.29 4.63 -10.71
CA VAL A 79 -8.97 5.19 -12.02
C VAL A 79 -10.11 4.89 -13.00
N ASP A 80 -10.82 5.94 -13.37
CA ASP A 80 -11.83 5.88 -14.43
C ASP A 80 -11.46 6.85 -15.56
N ASN A 81 -10.58 6.41 -16.42
CA ASN A 81 -10.06 7.21 -17.55
C ASN A 81 -10.59 6.75 -18.92
N GLY A 82 -11.57 5.84 -18.95
CA GLY A 82 -12.09 5.26 -20.18
C GLY A 82 -11.07 4.42 -20.98
N SER A 83 -9.86 4.23 -20.44
CA SER A 83 -8.79 3.45 -21.07
C SER A 83 -8.79 2.00 -20.56
N ASP A 84 -8.42 1.08 -21.44
CA ASP A 84 -8.17 -0.31 -21.05
C ASP A 84 -6.99 -0.45 -20.05
N TRP A 85 -6.10 0.54 -20.02
CA TRP A 85 -4.96 0.58 -19.10
C TRP A 85 -5.25 1.43 -17.89
N LYS A 86 -5.02 0.88 -16.70
CA LYS A 86 -5.10 1.57 -15.42
C LYS A 86 -3.81 1.36 -14.65
N ILE A 87 -3.24 2.43 -14.15
CA ILE A 87 -2.02 2.39 -13.35
C ILE A 87 -2.36 2.84 -11.93
N GLY A 88 -2.01 2.01 -10.95
CA GLY A 88 -2.12 2.32 -9.54
C GLY A 88 -0.73 2.40 -8.91
N TYR A 89 -0.60 3.19 -7.88
CA TYR A 89 0.61 3.28 -7.07
C TYR A 89 0.29 3.71 -5.64
N GLY A 90 1.22 3.49 -4.75
CA GLY A 90 1.08 3.97 -3.39
C GLY A 90 2.40 4.00 -2.66
N LEU A 91 2.54 5.01 -1.81
CA LEU A 91 3.62 5.14 -0.84
C LEU A 91 3.01 5.52 0.50
N ASP A 92 3.40 4.81 1.54
CA ASP A 92 2.92 5.01 2.90
C ASP A 92 4.08 4.80 3.86
N ILE A 93 4.45 5.85 4.53
CA ILE A 93 5.58 5.89 5.46
C ILE A 93 5.14 6.43 6.81
N ALA A 94 5.75 5.94 7.88
CA ALA A 94 5.54 6.46 9.21
C ALA A 94 6.87 6.67 9.94
N VAL A 95 6.91 7.72 10.74
CA VAL A 95 7.97 7.95 11.72
C VAL A 95 7.37 7.73 13.09
N ALA A 96 7.96 6.85 13.89
CA ALA A 96 7.38 6.38 15.13
C ALA A 96 8.35 6.52 16.30
N ALA A 97 7.79 6.90 17.45
CA ALA A 97 8.49 6.97 18.72
C ALA A 97 8.07 5.82 19.63
N LYS A 98 9.05 5.16 20.25
CA LYS A 98 8.82 4.00 21.12
C LYS A 98 8.11 2.81 20.43
N HIS A 99 8.35 2.63 19.16
CA HIS A 99 8.01 1.44 18.37
C HIS A 99 9.24 0.55 18.18
N SER A 100 9.08 -0.57 17.49
CA SER A 100 10.19 -1.46 17.13
C SER A 100 11.18 -0.82 16.15
N SER A 101 10.73 0.14 15.33
CA SER A 101 11.53 0.90 14.39
C SER A 101 11.10 2.35 14.39
N THR A 102 12.04 3.27 14.22
CA THR A 102 11.76 4.70 14.11
C THR A 102 11.16 5.06 12.76
N MET A 103 11.66 4.47 11.67
CA MET A 103 11.08 4.60 10.33
C MET A 103 10.40 3.31 9.93
N ILE A 104 9.19 3.43 9.40
CA ILE A 104 8.33 2.32 9.01
C ILE A 104 7.84 2.59 7.60
N LEU A 105 8.26 1.73 6.66
CA LEU A 105 7.63 1.66 5.35
C LEU A 105 6.43 0.74 5.47
N GLN A 106 5.23 1.32 5.43
CA GLN A 106 3.99 0.57 5.58
C GLN A 106 3.54 -0.01 4.26
N GLN A 107 3.55 0.82 3.21
CA GLN A 107 3.22 0.38 1.86
C GLN A 107 4.11 1.08 0.84
N ALA A 108 4.52 0.37 -0.19
CA ALA A 108 5.15 0.91 -1.39
C ALA A 108 4.85 -0.05 -2.53
N PHE A 109 3.98 0.32 -3.45
CA PHE A 109 3.54 -0.56 -4.53
C PHE A 109 3.30 0.18 -5.83
N ALA A 110 3.36 -0.58 -6.91
CA ALA A 110 2.93 -0.19 -8.25
C ALA A 110 2.10 -1.32 -8.86
N ASP A 111 0.91 -0.97 -9.35
CA ASP A 111 -0.01 -1.88 -10.00
C ASP A 111 -0.25 -1.42 -11.44
N ALA A 112 -0.23 -2.33 -12.39
CA ALA A 112 -0.65 -2.09 -13.77
C ALA A 112 -1.79 -3.05 -14.11
N GLN A 113 -2.90 -2.52 -14.56
CA GLN A 113 -4.05 -3.31 -14.98
C GLN A 113 -4.33 -3.06 -16.46
N TYR A 114 -4.49 -4.12 -17.21
CA TYR A 114 -4.97 -4.09 -18.58
C TYR A 114 -6.26 -4.92 -18.66
N LYS A 115 -7.37 -4.24 -18.94
CA LYS A 115 -8.71 -4.86 -18.92
C LYS A 115 -8.93 -5.62 -17.60
N LYS A 116 -9.02 -6.95 -17.68
CA LYS A 116 -9.31 -7.84 -16.55
C LYS A 116 -8.06 -8.48 -15.92
N ILE A 117 -6.86 -8.09 -16.34
CA ILE A 117 -5.61 -8.63 -15.85
C ILE A 117 -4.86 -7.53 -15.09
N ARG A 118 -4.43 -7.82 -13.87
CA ARG A 118 -3.62 -6.91 -13.04
C ARG A 118 -2.32 -7.56 -12.65
N LEU A 119 -1.24 -6.81 -12.80
CA LEU A 119 0.07 -7.12 -12.26
C LEU A 119 0.42 -6.10 -11.20
N GLY A 120 0.77 -6.56 -10.01
CA GLY A 120 1.16 -5.73 -8.88
C GLY A 120 2.53 -6.10 -8.37
N LEU A 121 3.30 -5.09 -8.00
CA LEU A 121 4.64 -5.20 -7.42
C LEU A 121 4.71 -4.36 -6.15
N GLY A 122 5.35 -4.88 -5.10
CA GLY A 122 5.69 -4.12 -3.91
C GLY A 122 5.01 -4.59 -2.65
N ILE A 123 5.00 -3.71 -1.66
CA ILE A 123 4.43 -3.90 -0.33
C ILE A 123 3.05 -3.25 -0.32
N LYS A 124 1.99 -4.04 -0.24
CA LYS A 124 0.61 -3.55 -0.26
C LYS A 124 -0.25 -4.24 0.77
N GLU A 125 -1.02 -3.48 1.53
CA GLU A 125 -2.04 -4.02 2.43
C GLU A 125 -3.09 -4.79 1.63
N ARG A 126 -3.43 -5.98 2.10
CA ARG A 126 -4.47 -6.80 1.49
C ARG A 126 -5.80 -6.52 2.16
N LYS A 127 -6.75 -6.08 1.39
CA LYS A 127 -8.13 -6.06 1.83
C LYS A 127 -8.68 -7.47 1.66
N SER A 128 -9.20 -8.06 2.72
CA SER A 128 -9.88 -9.32 2.61
C SER A 128 -11.29 -9.09 2.05
N GLU A 129 -11.64 -9.78 0.98
CA GLU A 129 -12.91 -9.64 0.27
C GLU A 129 -14.13 -10.08 1.10
N PHE A 130 -13.91 -10.94 2.10
CA PHE A 130 -14.98 -11.54 2.92
C PHE A 130 -15.33 -10.72 4.15
N LYS A 131 -15.37 -9.34 4.07
CA LYS A 131 -15.32 -8.61 5.32
C LYS A 131 -16.19 -7.41 5.45
N ASP A 132 -17.00 -7.56 6.44
CA ASP A 132 -17.37 -6.48 7.31
C ASP A 132 -16.14 -5.99 8.10
N LYS A 133 -15.69 -4.78 7.82
CA LYS A 133 -14.48 -4.20 8.45
C LYS A 133 -14.66 -3.96 9.94
N GLU A 134 -15.87 -3.92 10.42
CA GLU A 134 -16.23 -3.63 11.81
C GLU A 134 -16.27 -4.91 12.65
N LEU A 135 -16.63 -6.04 12.07
CA LEU A 135 -16.88 -7.28 12.79
C LEU A 135 -15.77 -8.34 12.64
N SER A 136 -14.81 -8.14 11.75
CA SER A 136 -13.79 -9.14 11.48
C SER A 136 -12.36 -8.62 11.56
N SER A 137 -11.53 -9.29 12.35
CA SER A 137 -10.08 -9.02 12.51
C SER A 137 -9.20 -9.47 11.35
N GLY A 138 -9.76 -10.11 10.36
CA GLY A 138 -9.01 -10.60 9.24
C GLY A 138 -9.25 -12.08 8.94
N SER A 139 -8.78 -12.57 7.77
CA SER A 139 -8.70 -13.99 7.51
C SER A 139 -7.52 -14.59 8.29
N LEU A 140 -7.54 -15.92 8.49
CA LEU A 140 -6.46 -16.62 9.19
C LEU A 140 -5.07 -16.38 8.55
N CYS A 141 -5.04 -16.28 7.22
CA CYS A 141 -3.81 -16.11 6.44
C CYS A 141 -3.49 -14.64 6.10
N LEU A 142 -4.48 -13.74 6.15
CA LEU A 142 -4.35 -12.33 5.77
C LEU A 142 -4.81 -11.43 6.91
N GLY A 143 -4.24 -11.68 8.09
CA GLY A 143 -4.53 -10.89 9.28
C GLY A 143 -4.02 -9.45 9.17
N THR A 144 -4.68 -8.54 9.86
CA THR A 144 -4.31 -7.12 9.95
C THR A 144 -3.29 -6.82 11.05
N ASN A 145 -2.74 -7.86 11.70
CA ASN A 145 -1.76 -7.71 12.78
C ASN A 145 -0.32 -7.54 12.29
N ALA A 146 0.02 -8.15 11.16
CA ALA A 146 1.37 -8.10 10.59
C ALA A 146 1.48 -7.00 9.53
N ARG A 147 2.69 -6.47 9.36
CA ARG A 147 3.00 -5.58 8.25
C ARG A 147 2.87 -6.30 6.92
N PRO A 148 2.45 -5.60 5.87
CA PRO A 148 2.48 -6.14 4.52
C PRO A 148 3.89 -6.56 4.13
N VAL A 149 4.00 -7.62 3.34
CA VAL A 149 5.28 -8.14 2.84
C VAL A 149 5.47 -7.79 1.36
N PRO A 150 6.72 -7.64 0.90
CA PRO A 150 7.02 -7.48 -0.52
C PRO A 150 6.50 -8.67 -1.32
N GLN A 151 5.85 -8.41 -2.44
CA GLN A 151 5.25 -9.44 -3.28
C GLN A 151 5.14 -9.02 -4.73
N VAL A 152 5.14 -10.01 -5.61
CA VAL A 152 4.70 -9.89 -7.00
C VAL A 152 3.35 -10.57 -7.08
N ARG A 153 2.35 -9.90 -7.67
CA ARG A 153 0.98 -10.40 -7.74
C ARG A 153 0.47 -10.37 -9.16
N PHE A 154 -0.13 -11.47 -9.57
CA PHE A 154 -0.92 -11.56 -10.77
C PHE A 154 -2.37 -11.83 -10.36
N GLU A 155 -3.29 -10.96 -10.76
CA GLU A 155 -4.68 -11.00 -10.34
C GLU A 155 -5.64 -10.85 -11.53
N LEU A 156 -6.79 -11.46 -11.36
CA LEU A 156 -7.98 -11.24 -12.20
C LEU A 156 -9.02 -10.56 -11.30
N PRO A 157 -9.07 -9.22 -11.24
CA PRO A 157 -9.98 -8.51 -10.33
C PRO A 157 -11.46 -8.67 -10.68
N GLU A 158 -11.76 -9.17 -11.87
CA GLU A 158 -13.11 -9.47 -12.31
C GLU A 158 -13.22 -10.91 -12.80
N TYR A 159 -14.39 -11.52 -12.62
CA TYR A 159 -14.67 -12.83 -13.17
C TYR A 159 -14.55 -12.85 -14.70
N LEU A 160 -13.83 -13.84 -15.19
CA LEU A 160 -13.76 -14.10 -16.63
C LEU A 160 -14.87 -15.10 -17.02
N ASN A 161 -15.65 -14.74 -18.02
CA ASN A 161 -16.54 -15.71 -18.64
C ASN A 161 -15.71 -16.71 -19.45
N ILE A 162 -15.71 -17.97 -19.04
CA ILE A 162 -15.05 -19.05 -19.78
C ILE A 162 -15.97 -19.43 -20.94
N PRO A 163 -15.52 -19.30 -22.21
CA PRO A 163 -16.32 -19.72 -23.33
C PRO A 163 -16.67 -21.20 -23.22
N GLY A 164 -17.96 -21.55 -23.34
CA GLY A 164 -18.45 -22.94 -23.27
C GLY A 164 -18.99 -23.39 -21.91
N THR A 165 -18.95 -22.59 -20.86
CA THR A 165 -19.67 -22.82 -19.59
C THR A 165 -20.97 -22.00 -19.62
N LYS A 166 -22.13 -22.68 -19.57
CA LYS A 166 -23.44 -22.08 -19.31
C LYS A 166 -23.76 -22.11 -17.86
#